data_71725a81d28a14d5f794558162cdc1b0
#
_entry.id   71725a81d28a14d5f794558162cdc1b0
#
_cell.length_a   1.000
_cell.length_b   1.000
_cell.length_c   1.000
_cell.angle_alpha   90.00
_cell.angle_beta   90.00
_cell.angle_gamma   90.00
#
_symmetry.space_group_name_H-M   'P 1'
#
loop_
_entity.id
_entity.type
_entity.pdbx_description
1 polymer ?
#
loop_
_entity_poly.entity_id
_entity_poly.type
_entity_poly.pdbx_seq_one_letter_code
_entity_poly.pdbx_strand_id
1 'polypeptide(L)'
;GPKYNWPRQRGFDRFYGTIHGAGSFFDPNSLTRENTQVSPLTDKGYETDEYYYTDAISDHAVRYIKEHKGDDPFFIYVAYTAPHWPMHATEKEIAAYKGFYDKGWDAMRKERYARQLKMGLIDPKWKNSPRDGKATSWADAKNKEWELRLMETYAAMVTNMDAGMGRVVDALKDTGQYDNTLILFLADN
;
A
#
# COMPACT_ATOMS: atom_id res chain seq x y z
N GLY A 1 13.44 3.64 24.62
CA GLY A 1 12.42 2.95 25.43
C GLY A 1 12.57 1.43 25.34
N PRO A 2 11.84 0.65 26.15
CA PRO A 2 11.91 -0.81 26.12
C PRO A 2 11.37 -1.34 24.78
N LYS A 3 12.01 -2.39 24.26
CA LYS A 3 11.70 -2.97 22.93
C LYS A 3 10.96 -4.31 23.01
N TYR A 4 10.50 -4.74 24.17
CA TYR A 4 9.95 -6.08 24.42
C TYR A 4 8.72 -6.45 23.57
N ASN A 5 8.05 -5.45 23.00
CA ASN A 5 6.90 -5.64 22.10
C ASN A 5 7.23 -5.38 20.61
N TRP A 6 8.50 -5.15 20.28
CA TRP A 6 8.91 -4.99 18.89
C TRP A 6 8.93 -6.34 18.15
N PRO A 7 8.76 -6.36 16.81
CA PRO A 7 8.60 -7.61 16.06
C PRO A 7 9.71 -8.65 16.31
N ARG A 8 10.97 -8.21 16.38
CA ARG A 8 12.11 -9.10 16.66
C ARG A 8 12.06 -9.80 18.04
N GLN A 9 11.33 -9.24 19.00
CA GLN A 9 11.07 -9.84 20.32
C GLN A 9 9.75 -10.62 20.37
N ARG A 10 9.06 -10.71 19.23
CA ARG A 10 7.77 -11.38 19.07
C ARG A 10 7.78 -12.52 18.06
N GLY A 11 8.95 -13.06 17.75
CA GLY A 11 9.14 -14.23 16.90
C GLY A 11 9.47 -13.95 15.43
N PHE A 12 9.61 -12.68 15.04
CA PHE A 12 10.12 -12.35 13.71
C PHE A 12 11.64 -12.28 13.69
N ASP A 13 12.27 -12.95 12.73
CA ASP A 13 13.72 -12.96 12.54
C ASP A 13 14.22 -11.69 11.84
N ARG A 14 13.36 -11.06 11.05
CA ARG A 14 13.67 -9.86 10.28
C ARG A 14 12.52 -8.84 10.44
N PHE A 15 12.88 -7.57 10.40
CA PHE A 15 11.89 -6.50 10.45
C PHE A 15 12.39 -5.23 9.73
N TYR A 16 11.53 -4.68 8.91
CA TYR A 16 11.65 -3.32 8.39
C TYR A 16 10.28 -2.66 8.37
N GLY A 17 10.15 -1.51 9.02
CA GLY A 17 8.89 -0.80 9.07
C GLY A 17 8.81 0.19 10.21
N THR A 18 7.66 0.80 10.38
CA THR A 18 7.39 1.73 11.48
C THR A 18 6.85 1.00 12.71
N ILE A 19 7.28 1.43 13.90
CA ILE A 19 6.74 0.92 15.18
C ILE A 19 5.41 1.58 15.51
N HIS A 20 5.23 2.84 15.12
CA HIS A 20 3.95 3.53 15.17
C HIS A 20 3.19 3.34 13.86
N GLY A 21 1.89 3.63 13.88
CA GLY A 21 1.05 3.54 12.68
C GLY A 21 1.36 4.57 11.61
N ALA A 22 0.32 5.12 10.98
CA ALA A 22 0.42 6.04 9.86
C ALA A 22 1.36 7.22 10.08
N GLY A 23 2.04 7.65 9.01
CA GLY A 23 2.99 8.75 9.00
C GLY A 23 3.35 9.16 7.58
N SER A 24 4.37 10.00 7.43
CA SER A 24 4.87 10.38 6.12
C SER A 24 5.37 9.17 5.33
N PHE A 25 5.10 9.14 4.03
CA PHE A 25 5.62 8.11 3.13
C PHE A 25 7.03 8.43 2.62
N PHE A 26 7.47 9.69 2.77
CA PHE A 26 8.82 10.12 2.39
C PHE A 26 9.79 10.17 3.57
N ASP A 27 9.27 10.37 4.78
CA ASP A 27 10.02 10.38 6.04
C ASP A 27 9.16 9.78 7.16
N PRO A 28 9.01 8.45 7.20
CA PRO A 28 8.15 7.79 8.16
C PRO A 28 8.70 7.86 9.58
N ASN A 29 7.87 8.29 10.52
CA ASN A 29 8.19 8.33 11.94
C ASN A 29 8.45 6.92 12.48
N SER A 30 9.38 6.78 13.42
CA SER A 30 9.74 5.51 14.06
C SER A 30 10.16 4.39 13.10
N LEU A 31 10.63 4.76 11.89
CA LEU A 31 11.19 3.79 10.97
C LEU A 31 12.28 2.98 11.67
N THR A 32 12.19 1.67 11.55
CA THR A 32 13.04 0.75 12.28
C THR A 32 13.47 -0.38 11.36
N ARG A 33 14.75 -0.64 11.31
CA ARG A 33 15.33 -1.86 10.73
C ARG A 33 15.85 -2.75 11.83
N GLU A 34 15.37 -3.97 11.89
CA GLU A 34 15.64 -4.93 12.96
C GLU A 34 15.22 -4.33 14.32
N ASN A 35 16.16 -3.97 15.17
CA ASN A 35 15.96 -3.33 16.46
C ASN A 35 16.55 -1.91 16.54
N THR A 36 16.87 -1.30 15.39
CA THR A 36 17.51 0.01 15.33
C THR A 36 16.60 0.99 14.61
N GLN A 37 16.27 2.09 15.29
CA GLN A 37 15.59 3.20 14.64
C GLN A 37 16.52 3.85 13.61
N VAL A 38 15.98 4.07 12.44
CA VAL A 38 16.65 4.68 11.29
C VAL A 38 15.78 5.77 10.68
N SER A 39 16.32 6.48 9.72
CA SER A 39 15.55 7.35 8.83
C SER A 39 15.97 7.09 7.39
N PRO A 40 15.21 7.53 6.39
CA PRO A 40 15.63 7.42 5.00
C PRO A 40 17.04 7.97 4.72
N LEU A 41 17.47 8.99 5.48
CA LEU A 41 18.78 9.62 5.34
C LEU A 41 19.92 8.89 6.05
N THR A 42 19.60 8.05 7.04
CA THR A 42 20.61 7.40 7.92
C THR A 42 20.69 5.90 7.75
N ASP A 43 19.76 5.30 7.03
CA ASP A 43 19.72 3.85 6.83
C ASP A 43 20.66 3.42 5.70
N LYS A 44 21.92 3.17 6.05
CA LYS A 44 22.93 2.64 5.12
C LYS A 44 22.62 1.24 4.58
N GLY A 45 21.61 0.57 5.08
CA GLY A 45 21.18 -0.73 4.60
C GLY A 45 20.09 -0.67 3.53
N TYR A 46 19.59 0.54 3.25
CA TYR A 46 18.65 0.81 2.16
C TYR A 46 18.87 2.24 1.66
N GLU A 47 19.72 2.37 0.67
CA GLU A 47 20.03 3.64 0.00
C GLU A 47 19.29 3.68 -1.34
N THR A 48 18.60 4.78 -1.62
CA THR A 48 17.86 5.03 -2.85
C THR A 48 17.88 6.51 -3.19
N ASP A 49 17.82 6.86 -4.46
CA ASP A 49 17.79 8.26 -4.92
C ASP A 49 16.50 8.97 -4.49
N GLU A 50 15.39 8.24 -4.46
CA GLU A 50 14.09 8.74 -4.02
C GLU A 50 13.45 7.72 -3.07
N TYR A 51 13.38 8.08 -1.79
CA TYR A 51 12.76 7.21 -0.79
C TYR A 51 11.23 7.34 -0.83
N TYR A 52 10.56 6.20 -0.96
CA TYR A 52 9.12 6.10 -0.80
C TYR A 52 8.79 4.84 0.04
N TYR A 53 8.06 5.00 1.12
CA TYR A 53 7.92 3.95 2.14
C TYR A 53 7.25 2.68 1.61
N THR A 54 6.26 2.80 0.72
CA THR A 54 5.61 1.65 0.09
C THR A 54 6.60 0.81 -0.73
N ASP A 55 7.50 1.48 -1.46
CA ASP A 55 8.58 0.81 -2.19
C ASP A 55 9.56 0.15 -1.24
N ALA A 56 9.98 0.86 -0.19
CA ALA A 56 10.90 0.31 0.80
C ALA A 56 10.37 -0.95 1.49
N ILE A 57 9.07 -0.99 1.83
CA ILE A 57 8.41 -2.21 2.37
C ILE A 57 8.51 -3.35 1.35
N SER A 58 8.15 -3.10 0.09
CA SER A 58 8.17 -4.09 -0.98
C SER A 58 9.57 -4.63 -1.23
N ASP A 59 10.56 -3.75 -1.30
CA ASP A 59 11.96 -4.08 -1.57
C ASP A 59 12.57 -4.92 -0.44
N HIS A 60 12.23 -4.62 0.81
CA HIS A 60 12.64 -5.46 1.94
C HIS A 60 11.97 -6.84 1.91
N ALA A 61 10.69 -6.93 1.56
CA ALA A 61 10.01 -8.21 1.39
C ALA A 61 10.67 -9.05 0.27
N VAL A 62 10.93 -8.44 -0.90
CA VAL A 62 11.67 -9.06 -2.01
C VAL A 62 13.05 -9.52 -1.57
N ARG A 63 13.78 -8.67 -0.86
CA ARG A 63 15.10 -8.99 -0.33
C ARG A 63 15.05 -10.19 0.63
N TYR A 64 14.11 -10.23 1.55
CA TYR A 64 13.97 -11.32 2.50
C TYR A 64 13.66 -12.65 1.81
N ILE A 65 12.81 -12.65 0.78
CA ILE A 65 12.55 -13.83 -0.05
C ILE A 65 13.82 -14.29 -0.77
N LYS A 66 14.55 -13.39 -1.41
CA LYS A 66 15.78 -13.73 -2.14
C LYS A 66 16.95 -14.17 -1.24
N GLU A 67 17.00 -13.67 -0.03
CA GLU A 67 18.01 -14.04 0.98
C GLU A 67 17.66 -15.33 1.72
N HIS A 68 16.40 -15.76 1.69
CA HIS A 68 16.00 -17.02 2.31
C HIS A 68 16.66 -18.21 1.63
N LYS A 69 17.40 -19.00 2.39
CA LYS A 69 18.15 -20.17 1.90
C LYS A 69 17.72 -21.43 2.67
N GLY A 70 17.68 -22.54 1.94
CA GLY A 70 17.28 -23.83 2.50
C GLY A 70 15.80 -24.13 2.30
N ASP A 71 15.37 -25.23 2.91
CA ASP A 71 14.02 -25.80 2.74
C ASP A 71 13.08 -25.44 3.92
N ASP A 72 13.53 -24.65 4.87
CA ASP A 72 12.71 -24.24 6.01
C ASP A 72 11.55 -23.35 5.54
N PRO A 73 10.34 -23.56 6.07
CA PRO A 73 9.21 -22.70 5.73
C PRO A 73 9.41 -21.29 6.31
N PHE A 74 8.87 -20.28 5.61
CA PHE A 74 8.87 -18.91 6.08
C PHE A 74 7.46 -18.35 6.20
N PHE A 75 7.32 -17.32 7.02
CA PHE A 75 6.14 -16.47 7.11
C PHE A 75 6.56 -15.01 6.93
N ILE A 76 5.93 -14.32 6.00
CA ILE A 76 6.15 -12.89 5.76
C ILE A 76 4.83 -12.14 5.92
N TYR A 77 4.84 -11.09 6.74
CA TYR A 77 3.73 -10.16 6.86
C TYR A 77 4.12 -8.84 6.21
N VAL A 78 3.57 -8.57 5.03
CA VAL A 78 3.80 -7.34 4.26
C VAL A 78 2.69 -6.36 4.60
N ALA A 79 2.91 -5.54 5.62
CA ALA A 79 1.92 -4.60 6.16
C ALA A 79 2.11 -3.22 5.51
N TYR A 80 1.41 -2.98 4.40
CA TYR A 80 1.42 -1.66 3.78
C TYR A 80 0.64 -0.65 4.61
N THR A 81 1.18 0.56 4.72
CA THR A 81 0.43 1.71 5.24
C THR A 81 -0.38 2.42 4.15
N ALA A 82 -0.02 2.22 2.89
CA ALA A 82 -0.80 2.70 1.76
C ALA A 82 -2.18 2.01 1.68
N PRO A 83 -3.25 2.73 1.37
CA PRO A 83 -3.35 4.15 1.04
C PRO A 83 -3.84 5.02 2.21
N HIS A 84 -3.38 4.78 3.44
CA HIS A 84 -3.77 5.53 4.64
C HIS A 84 -3.25 6.98 4.61
N TRP A 85 -3.87 7.86 5.41
CA TRP A 85 -3.39 9.22 5.67
C TRP A 85 -2.03 9.25 6.39
N PRO A 86 -1.19 10.28 6.10
CA PRO A 86 -1.35 11.31 5.06
C PRO A 86 -1.20 10.70 3.67
N MET A 87 -2.00 11.21 2.69
CA MET A 87 -1.91 10.72 1.32
C MET A 87 -0.71 11.34 0.61
N HIS A 88 0.28 10.53 0.32
CA HIS A 88 1.50 10.92 -0.38
C HIS A 88 1.79 9.95 -1.51
N ALA A 89 2.08 10.45 -2.69
CA ALA A 89 2.61 9.70 -3.83
C ALA A 89 3.57 10.60 -4.62
N THR A 90 4.38 10.02 -5.49
CA THR A 90 5.27 10.81 -6.33
C THR A 90 4.48 11.58 -7.38
N GLU A 91 4.97 12.74 -7.80
CA GLU A 91 4.32 13.56 -8.83
C GLU A 91 4.14 12.78 -10.14
N LYS A 92 5.08 11.92 -10.48
CA LYS A 92 5.03 11.05 -11.65
C LYS A 92 3.83 10.10 -11.60
N GLU A 93 3.61 9.47 -10.46
CA GLU A 93 2.51 8.51 -10.28
C GLU A 93 1.16 9.21 -10.25
N ILE A 94 1.06 10.38 -9.59
CA ILE A 94 -0.17 11.17 -9.56
C ILE A 94 -0.53 11.67 -10.96
N ALA A 95 0.46 12.11 -11.74
CA ALA A 95 0.25 12.59 -13.11
C ALA A 95 -0.38 11.54 -14.03
N ALA A 96 -0.18 10.24 -13.76
CA ALA A 96 -0.80 9.16 -14.52
C ALA A 96 -2.34 9.14 -14.38
N TYR A 97 -2.87 9.75 -13.33
CA TYR A 97 -4.32 9.83 -13.06
C TYR A 97 -4.95 11.18 -13.39
N LYS A 98 -4.15 12.12 -13.93
CA LYS A 98 -4.66 13.45 -14.28
C LYS A 98 -5.87 13.37 -15.20
N GLY A 99 -6.96 14.01 -14.77
CA GLY A 99 -8.22 14.04 -15.50
C GLY A 99 -9.08 12.77 -15.40
N PHE A 100 -8.58 11.70 -14.81
CA PHE A 100 -9.34 10.45 -14.67
C PHE A 100 -10.60 10.62 -13.81
N TYR A 101 -10.56 11.52 -12.85
CA TYR A 101 -11.63 11.76 -11.89
C TYR A 101 -12.46 13.01 -12.16
N ASP A 102 -12.29 13.70 -13.30
CA ASP A 102 -12.96 14.98 -13.61
C ASP A 102 -14.47 14.94 -13.48
N LYS A 103 -15.10 13.81 -13.74
CA LYS A 103 -16.55 13.61 -13.56
C LYS A 103 -16.97 13.43 -12.09
N GLY A 104 -16.01 13.35 -11.16
CA GLY A 104 -16.21 13.29 -9.73
C GLY A 104 -16.66 11.95 -9.19
N TRP A 105 -16.65 11.81 -7.86
CA TRP A 105 -16.85 10.54 -7.16
C TRP A 105 -18.25 9.94 -7.34
N ASP A 106 -19.31 10.72 -7.48
CA ASP A 106 -20.66 10.19 -7.68
C ASP A 106 -20.78 9.43 -9.01
N ALA A 107 -20.19 9.97 -10.09
CA ALA A 107 -20.15 9.32 -11.39
C ALA A 107 -19.24 8.08 -11.36
N MET A 108 -18.04 8.22 -10.79
CA MET A 108 -17.09 7.11 -10.65
C MET A 108 -17.68 5.94 -9.87
N ARG A 109 -18.43 6.22 -8.81
CA ARG A 109 -19.09 5.21 -7.99
C ARG A 109 -20.15 4.43 -8.78
N LYS A 110 -20.95 5.12 -9.59
CA LYS A 110 -21.94 4.49 -10.47
C LYS A 110 -21.28 3.60 -11.52
N GLU A 111 -20.22 4.09 -12.15
CA GLU A 111 -19.48 3.35 -13.17
C GLU A 111 -18.77 2.13 -12.60
N ARG A 112 -18.16 2.24 -11.42
CA ARG A 112 -17.56 1.11 -10.72
C ARG A 112 -18.60 0.02 -10.45
N TYR A 113 -19.75 0.37 -9.93
CA TYR A 113 -20.85 -0.58 -9.69
C TYR A 113 -21.30 -1.27 -10.99
N ALA A 114 -21.49 -0.50 -12.06
CA ALA A 114 -21.87 -1.04 -13.37
C ALA A 114 -20.81 -2.03 -13.92
N ARG A 115 -19.52 -1.70 -13.77
CA ARG A 115 -18.44 -2.62 -14.17
C ARG A 115 -18.42 -3.88 -13.32
N GLN A 116 -18.60 -3.80 -12.02
CA GLN A 116 -18.63 -4.97 -11.13
C GLN A 116 -19.77 -5.92 -11.48
N LEU A 117 -20.96 -5.39 -11.81
CA LEU A 117 -22.08 -6.19 -12.33
C LEU A 117 -21.71 -6.86 -13.64
N LYS A 118 -21.14 -6.10 -14.59
CA LYS A 118 -20.75 -6.64 -15.90
C LYS A 118 -19.69 -7.74 -15.81
N MET A 119 -18.79 -7.64 -14.84
CA MET A 119 -17.72 -8.62 -14.57
C MET A 119 -18.22 -9.84 -13.78
N GLY A 120 -19.45 -9.82 -13.29
CA GLY A 120 -19.98 -10.89 -12.45
C GLY A 120 -19.39 -10.93 -11.03
N LEU A 121 -18.76 -9.84 -10.59
CA LEU A 121 -18.16 -9.76 -9.26
C LEU A 121 -19.19 -9.58 -8.15
N ILE A 122 -20.36 -9.05 -8.48
CA ILE A 122 -21.46 -8.83 -7.54
C ILE A 122 -22.76 -9.35 -8.14
N ASP A 123 -23.64 -9.85 -7.29
CA ASP A 123 -24.98 -10.32 -7.69
C ASP A 123 -25.86 -9.10 -8.04
N PRO A 124 -26.61 -9.11 -9.18
CA PRO A 124 -27.54 -8.04 -9.57
C PRO A 124 -28.60 -7.70 -8.52
N LYS A 125 -28.90 -8.61 -7.61
CA LYS A 125 -29.81 -8.33 -6.48
C LYS A 125 -29.21 -7.35 -5.44
N TRP A 126 -27.89 -7.23 -5.37
CA TRP A 126 -27.21 -6.32 -4.46
C TRP A 126 -27.14 -4.91 -5.05
N LYS A 127 -28.01 -4.07 -4.55
CA LYS A 127 -28.08 -2.68 -5.03
C LYS A 127 -26.90 -1.87 -4.53
N ASN A 128 -26.46 -0.91 -5.35
CA ASN A 128 -25.48 0.07 -4.88
C ASN A 128 -26.06 0.84 -3.69
N SER A 129 -25.35 0.86 -2.55
CA SER A 129 -25.83 1.58 -1.38
C SER A 129 -25.99 3.08 -1.68
N PRO A 130 -26.85 3.82 -1.00
CA PRO A 130 -26.89 5.28 -1.13
C PRO A 130 -25.54 5.86 -0.67
N ARG A 131 -25.21 7.07 -1.11
CA ARG A 131 -24.07 7.82 -0.58
C ARG A 131 -24.31 8.06 0.91
N ASP A 132 -23.24 7.97 1.71
CA ASP A 132 -23.31 8.32 3.13
C ASP A 132 -23.83 9.77 3.29
N GLY A 133 -24.74 9.98 4.22
CA GLY A 133 -25.36 11.28 4.45
C GLY A 133 -24.38 12.37 4.92
N LYS A 134 -23.21 11.99 5.45
CA LYS A 134 -22.12 12.90 5.82
C LYS A 134 -21.19 13.24 4.65
N ALA A 135 -21.23 12.47 3.57
CA ALA A 135 -20.39 12.70 2.41
C ALA A 135 -21.05 13.72 1.47
N THR A 136 -20.34 14.79 1.15
CA THR A 136 -20.79 15.83 0.22
C THR A 136 -20.97 15.25 -1.19
N SER A 137 -21.99 15.69 -1.92
CA SER A 137 -22.12 15.34 -3.33
C SER A 137 -21.02 16.02 -4.16
N TRP A 138 -20.65 15.41 -5.29
CA TRP A 138 -19.70 16.08 -6.19
C TRP A 138 -20.23 17.44 -6.70
N ALA A 139 -21.53 17.56 -6.89
CA ALA A 139 -22.14 18.82 -7.30
C ALA A 139 -21.88 19.94 -6.29
N ASP A 140 -21.94 19.62 -5.00
CA ASP A 140 -21.81 20.55 -3.88
C ASP A 140 -20.37 20.69 -3.36
N ALA A 141 -19.41 19.95 -3.92
CA ALA A 141 -18.00 20.02 -3.53
C ALA A 141 -17.42 21.41 -3.81
N LYS A 142 -16.84 22.04 -2.76
CA LYS A 142 -16.38 23.44 -2.83
C LYS A 142 -15.03 23.60 -3.52
N ASN A 143 -14.07 22.69 -3.23
CA ASN A 143 -12.69 22.75 -3.71
C ASN A 143 -12.42 21.60 -4.67
N LYS A 144 -13.11 21.55 -5.80
CA LYS A 144 -13.07 20.43 -6.73
C LYS A 144 -11.66 20.09 -7.22
N GLU A 145 -10.83 21.09 -7.48
CA GLU A 145 -9.44 20.89 -7.90
C GLU A 145 -8.64 20.12 -6.81
N TRP A 146 -8.79 20.53 -5.55
CA TRP A 146 -8.18 19.84 -4.43
C TRP A 146 -8.69 18.41 -4.25
N GLU A 147 -10.01 18.22 -4.36
CA GLU A 147 -10.64 16.90 -4.24
C GLU A 147 -10.19 15.96 -5.37
N LEU A 148 -10.05 16.47 -6.59
CA LEU A 148 -9.51 15.72 -7.72
C LEU A 148 -8.06 15.28 -7.41
N ARG A 149 -7.25 16.22 -6.93
CA ARG A 149 -5.87 15.92 -6.55
C ARG A 149 -5.77 14.83 -5.46
N LEU A 150 -6.66 14.87 -4.47
CA LEU A 150 -6.72 13.83 -3.44
C LEU A 150 -7.09 12.46 -4.04
N MET A 151 -8.07 12.40 -4.93
CA MET A 151 -8.47 11.16 -5.60
C MET A 151 -7.35 10.60 -6.49
N GLU A 152 -6.66 11.45 -7.23
CA GLU A 152 -5.51 11.10 -8.07
C GLU A 152 -4.34 10.56 -7.20
N THR A 153 -4.05 11.22 -6.08
CA THR A 153 -3.03 10.78 -5.13
C THR A 153 -3.37 9.42 -4.53
N TYR A 154 -4.61 9.23 -4.09
CA TYR A 154 -5.06 7.94 -3.56
C TYR A 154 -4.89 6.82 -4.57
N ALA A 155 -5.30 7.05 -5.82
CA ALA A 155 -5.14 6.05 -6.88
C ALA A 155 -3.66 5.74 -7.17
N ALA A 156 -2.80 6.74 -7.16
CA ALA A 156 -1.36 6.58 -7.31
C ALA A 156 -0.77 5.70 -6.18
N MET A 157 -1.17 5.94 -4.92
CA MET A 157 -0.76 5.12 -3.78
C MET A 157 -1.17 3.65 -3.95
N VAL A 158 -2.40 3.39 -4.40
CA VAL A 158 -2.89 2.03 -4.65
C VAL A 158 -2.10 1.36 -5.77
N THR A 159 -1.82 2.09 -6.85
CA THR A 159 -1.04 1.56 -7.98
C THR A 159 0.39 1.22 -7.57
N ASN A 160 1.04 2.07 -6.78
CA ASN A 160 2.38 1.79 -6.27
C ASN A 160 2.40 0.54 -5.37
N MET A 161 1.41 0.43 -4.48
CA MET A 161 1.26 -0.75 -3.63
C MET A 161 1.05 -2.03 -4.46
N ASP A 162 0.19 -2.00 -5.48
CA ASP A 162 -0.07 -3.13 -6.38
C ASP A 162 1.20 -3.54 -7.14
N ALA A 163 1.96 -2.58 -7.66
CA ALA A 163 3.26 -2.82 -8.29
C ALA A 163 4.26 -3.45 -7.30
N GLY A 164 4.27 -3.00 -6.05
CA GLY A 164 5.08 -3.58 -4.98
C GLY A 164 4.72 -5.04 -4.71
N MET A 165 3.43 -5.36 -4.63
CA MET A 165 2.96 -6.76 -4.49
C MET A 165 3.38 -7.61 -5.69
N GLY A 166 3.31 -7.04 -6.91
CA GLY A 166 3.82 -7.69 -8.11
C GLY A 166 5.28 -8.10 -7.97
N ARG A 167 6.14 -7.18 -7.49
CA ARG A 167 7.58 -7.48 -7.25
C ARG A 167 7.79 -8.60 -6.22
N VAL A 168 6.97 -8.67 -5.18
CA VAL A 168 7.03 -9.75 -4.18
C VAL A 168 6.66 -11.10 -4.81
N VAL A 169 5.59 -11.14 -5.62
CA VAL A 169 5.19 -12.36 -6.35
C VAL A 169 6.26 -12.80 -7.33
N ASP A 170 6.86 -11.87 -8.07
CA ASP A 170 7.94 -12.19 -9.01
C ASP A 170 9.18 -12.71 -8.28
N ALA A 171 9.52 -12.18 -7.11
CA ALA A 171 10.61 -12.72 -6.30
C ALA A 171 10.36 -14.18 -5.86
N LEU A 172 9.12 -14.55 -5.53
CA LEU A 172 8.75 -15.93 -5.23
C LEU A 172 8.92 -16.85 -6.45
N LYS A 173 8.53 -16.37 -7.65
CA LYS A 173 8.73 -17.12 -8.90
C LYS A 173 10.22 -17.28 -9.24
N ASP A 174 10.98 -16.20 -9.16
CA ASP A 174 12.41 -16.17 -9.45
C ASP A 174 13.22 -17.12 -8.55
N THR A 175 12.76 -17.33 -7.32
CA THR A 175 13.40 -18.23 -6.34
C THR A 175 12.80 -19.63 -6.33
N GLY A 176 11.83 -19.93 -7.21
CA GLY A 176 11.18 -21.24 -7.30
C GLY A 176 10.26 -21.59 -6.13
N GLN A 177 9.85 -20.59 -5.33
CA GLN A 177 9.04 -20.80 -4.11
C GLN A 177 7.53 -20.55 -4.34
N TYR A 178 7.15 -19.99 -5.50
CA TYR A 178 5.77 -19.55 -5.77
C TYR A 178 4.74 -20.66 -5.66
N ASP A 179 4.99 -21.83 -6.25
CA ASP A 179 4.01 -22.91 -6.31
C ASP A 179 3.76 -23.59 -4.94
N ASN A 180 4.65 -23.38 -3.97
CA ASN A 180 4.54 -23.87 -2.60
C ASN A 180 4.32 -22.75 -1.58
N THR A 181 3.78 -21.60 -2.00
CA THR A 181 3.52 -20.46 -1.13
C THR A 181 2.04 -20.10 -1.15
N LEU A 182 1.40 -20.08 0.02
CA LEU A 182 0.07 -19.52 0.19
C LEU A 182 0.17 -18.00 0.31
N ILE A 183 -0.48 -17.29 -0.61
CA ILE A 183 -0.53 -15.82 -0.63
C ILE A 183 -1.93 -15.38 -0.21
N LEU A 184 -2.04 -14.58 0.85
CA LEU A 184 -3.27 -13.98 1.31
C LEU A 184 -3.21 -12.46 1.12
N PHE A 185 -4.22 -11.90 0.47
CA PHE A 185 -4.42 -10.45 0.36
C PHE A 185 -5.66 -10.05 1.13
N LEU A 186 -5.51 -9.13 2.06
CA LEU A 186 -6.57 -8.68 2.96
C LEU A 186 -6.53 -7.15 3.07
N ALA A 187 -7.70 -6.53 3.20
CA ALA A 187 -7.84 -5.17 3.67
C ALA A 187 -8.38 -5.24 5.11
N ASP A 188 -7.76 -4.51 6.04
CA ASP A 188 -8.15 -4.53 7.45
C ASP A 188 -9.30 -3.56 7.76
N ASN A 189 -9.54 -2.58 6.87
CA ASN A 189 -10.70 -1.65 6.93
C ASN A 189 -11.07 -1.05 5.56
#